data_44859781da92854931f01e80f805596f
#
_entry.id   44859781da92854931f01e80f805596f
#
_cell.length_a   1.000
_cell.length_b   1.000
_cell.length_c   1.000
_cell.angle_alpha   90.00
_cell.angle_beta   90.00
_cell.angle_gamma   90.00
#
_symmetry.space_group_name_H-M   'P 1'
#
loop_
_entity.id
_entity.type
_entity.pdbx_description
1 polymer ?
#
loop_
_entity_poly.entity_id
_entity_poly.type
_entity_poly.pdbx_seq_one_letter_code
_entity_poly.pdbx_strand_id
1 'polypeptide(L)'
;MRSFKSIISSTNDSYERVKLLKDVCKDETIYLVTCGPSLTTHDREELIGKLKGKTVLACKQSYDYVKEVASFHLMSAYSYQPYVYHSEDTVVHWQLTAMNMPYEINRIENEWKSPADILVPCYSTPWVQMNNTTAYSRNFENFEAYSEGKIIWGPGIMYESGFALAMHL
;
A
#
# COMPACT_ATOMS: atom_id res chain seq x y z
N MET A 1 -17.53 -8.96 6.13
CA MET A 1 -16.39 -8.30 5.44
C MET A 1 -15.19 -9.23 5.57
N ARG A 2 -14.37 -9.38 4.54
CA ARG A 2 -13.13 -10.21 4.58
C ARG A 2 -12.10 -9.52 5.48
N SER A 3 -11.53 -10.24 6.46
CA SER A 3 -10.42 -9.71 7.26
C SER A 3 -9.09 -10.10 6.61
N PHE A 4 -8.45 -9.15 5.93
CA PHE A 4 -7.13 -9.35 5.35
C PHE A 4 -6.06 -9.56 6.42
N LYS A 5 -6.19 -8.93 7.60
CA LYS A 5 -5.29 -9.18 8.72
C LYS A 5 -5.34 -10.64 9.19
N SER A 6 -6.51 -11.24 9.23
CA SER A 6 -6.64 -12.66 9.57
C SER A 6 -5.89 -13.55 8.57
N ILE A 7 -5.94 -13.22 7.27
CA ILE A 7 -5.21 -13.98 6.24
C ILE A 7 -3.70 -13.93 6.47
N ILE A 8 -3.16 -12.75 6.78
CA ILE A 8 -1.71 -12.55 6.92
C ILE A 8 -1.17 -12.87 8.33
N SER A 9 -2.03 -13.20 9.29
CA SER A 9 -1.63 -13.40 10.70
C SER A 9 -0.80 -14.67 10.96
N SER A 10 -0.76 -15.59 10.00
CA SER A 10 -0.04 -16.86 10.14
C SER A 10 1.49 -16.72 10.08
N THR A 11 2.00 -15.57 9.68
CA THR A 11 3.44 -15.28 9.56
C THR A 11 3.76 -13.85 9.96
N ASN A 12 5.01 -13.60 10.37
CA ASN A 12 5.55 -12.26 10.60
C ASN A 12 6.44 -11.77 9.45
N ASP A 13 6.73 -12.62 8.48
CA ASP A 13 7.51 -12.25 7.31
C ASP A 13 6.65 -11.48 6.29
N SER A 14 7.07 -10.27 5.93
CA SER A 14 6.32 -9.40 5.03
C SER A 14 6.13 -9.99 3.63
N TYR A 15 7.11 -10.73 3.12
CA TYR A 15 7.01 -11.34 1.79
C TYR A 15 6.05 -12.53 1.80
N GLU A 16 6.08 -13.33 2.85
CA GLU A 16 5.11 -14.41 3.02
C GLU A 16 3.69 -13.85 3.19
N ARG A 17 3.53 -12.72 3.92
CA ARG A 17 2.25 -12.01 4.02
C ARG A 17 1.72 -11.57 2.67
N VAL A 18 2.60 -11.01 1.81
CA VAL A 18 2.23 -10.64 0.44
C VAL A 18 1.81 -11.86 -0.37
N LYS A 19 2.53 -12.98 -0.29
CA LYS A 19 2.16 -14.23 -0.99
C LYS A 19 0.78 -14.75 -0.57
N LEU A 20 0.46 -14.68 0.72
CA LEU A 20 -0.85 -15.08 1.23
C LEU A 20 -2.02 -14.24 0.69
N LEU A 21 -1.74 -13.02 0.23
CA LEU A 21 -2.73 -12.12 -0.35
C LEU A 21 -2.96 -12.35 -1.85
N LYS A 22 -2.15 -13.17 -2.51
CA LYS A 22 -2.27 -13.42 -3.95
C LYS A 22 -3.65 -13.97 -4.30
N ASP A 23 -4.28 -13.37 -5.30
CA ASP A 23 -5.57 -13.78 -5.86
C ASP A 23 -6.76 -13.80 -4.83
N VAL A 24 -6.60 -13.20 -3.66
CA VAL A 24 -7.64 -13.19 -2.60
C VAL A 24 -8.89 -12.43 -3.04
N CYS A 25 -8.73 -11.44 -3.91
CA CYS A 25 -9.81 -10.65 -4.52
C CYS A 25 -9.99 -10.94 -6.01
N LYS A 26 -9.59 -12.12 -6.47
CA LYS A 26 -9.70 -12.49 -7.88
C LYS A 26 -11.10 -12.22 -8.41
N ASP A 27 -11.17 -11.58 -9.58
CA ASP A 27 -12.40 -11.18 -10.26
C ASP A 27 -13.23 -10.11 -9.51
N GLU A 28 -12.69 -9.51 -8.45
CA GLU A 28 -13.32 -8.39 -7.74
C GLU A 28 -12.77 -7.04 -8.22
N THR A 29 -13.58 -5.98 -8.08
CA THR A 29 -13.10 -4.61 -8.31
C THR A 29 -12.43 -4.08 -7.06
N ILE A 30 -11.18 -3.64 -7.17
CA ILE A 30 -10.41 -3.00 -6.11
C ILE A 30 -10.39 -1.50 -6.34
N TYR A 31 -10.64 -0.73 -5.29
CA TYR A 31 -10.69 0.72 -5.33
C TYR A 31 -9.42 1.31 -4.72
N LEU A 32 -8.65 2.03 -5.53
CA LEU A 32 -7.46 2.75 -5.09
C LEU A 32 -7.81 4.22 -4.87
N VAL A 33 -7.84 4.66 -3.62
CA VAL A 33 -8.12 6.05 -3.23
C VAL A 33 -6.82 6.78 -2.98
N THR A 34 -6.54 7.78 -3.81
CA THR A 34 -5.32 8.59 -3.74
C THR A 34 -5.55 9.92 -3.05
N CYS A 35 -4.48 10.57 -2.59
CA CYS A 35 -4.53 11.85 -1.89
C CYS A 35 -4.48 13.09 -2.81
N GLY A 36 -4.99 12.98 -4.03
CA GLY A 36 -5.08 14.10 -4.97
C GLY A 36 -6.10 15.17 -4.51
N PRO A 37 -5.94 16.45 -4.92
CA PRO A 37 -6.85 17.54 -4.53
C PRO A 37 -8.32 17.28 -4.85
N SER A 38 -8.60 16.52 -5.91
CA SER A 38 -9.97 16.14 -6.30
C SER A 38 -10.71 15.32 -5.25
N LEU A 39 -10.00 14.63 -4.34
CA LEU A 39 -10.65 13.85 -3.30
C LEU A 39 -11.59 14.70 -2.43
N THR A 40 -11.17 15.91 -2.09
CA THR A 40 -11.95 16.81 -1.24
C THR A 40 -13.09 17.52 -1.96
N THR A 41 -13.22 17.36 -3.27
CA THR A 41 -14.37 17.89 -4.03
C THR A 41 -15.58 16.94 -4.03
N HIS A 42 -15.41 15.72 -3.58
CA HIS A 42 -16.49 14.75 -3.43
C HIS A 42 -17.16 14.87 -2.07
N ASP A 43 -18.47 14.62 -2.03
CA ASP A 43 -19.15 14.42 -0.77
C ASP A 43 -18.61 13.17 -0.07
N ARG A 44 -18.12 13.32 1.15
CA ARG A 44 -17.45 12.26 1.88
C ARG A 44 -18.37 11.11 2.21
N GLU A 45 -19.59 11.42 2.67
CA GLU A 45 -20.56 10.40 3.09
C GLU A 45 -21.05 9.60 1.88
N GLU A 46 -21.27 10.27 0.75
CA GLU A 46 -21.63 9.62 -0.51
C GLU A 46 -20.51 8.66 -0.96
N LEU A 47 -19.24 9.12 -0.90
CA LEU A 47 -18.08 8.29 -1.27
C LEU A 47 -17.97 7.05 -0.37
N ILE A 48 -18.05 7.23 0.95
CA ILE A 48 -18.03 6.12 1.91
C ILE A 48 -19.18 5.15 1.64
N GLY A 49 -20.39 5.65 1.37
CA GLY A 49 -21.54 4.83 1.02
C GLY A 49 -21.29 3.95 -0.21
N LYS A 50 -20.66 4.50 -1.26
CA LYS A 50 -20.30 3.77 -2.49
C LYS A 50 -19.21 2.72 -2.27
N LEU A 51 -18.27 2.99 -1.36
CA LEU A 51 -17.13 2.11 -1.07
C LEU A 51 -17.42 1.06 -0.02
N LYS A 52 -18.54 1.17 0.69
CA LYS A 52 -18.93 0.23 1.75
C LYS A 52 -19.01 -1.21 1.23
N GLY A 53 -18.32 -2.12 1.91
CA GLY A 53 -18.25 -3.54 1.54
C GLY A 53 -17.35 -3.85 0.34
N LYS A 54 -16.58 -2.87 -0.15
CA LYS A 54 -15.60 -3.05 -1.22
C LYS A 54 -14.19 -3.21 -0.65
N THR A 55 -13.28 -3.72 -1.46
CA THR A 55 -11.85 -3.72 -1.15
C THR A 55 -11.26 -2.36 -1.53
N VAL A 56 -10.82 -1.61 -0.52
CA VAL A 56 -10.35 -0.22 -0.65
C VAL A 56 -8.91 -0.10 -0.19
N LEU A 57 -8.03 0.39 -1.08
CA LEU A 57 -6.66 0.74 -0.80
C LEU A 57 -6.55 2.26 -0.67
N ALA A 58 -6.27 2.77 0.52
CA ALA A 58 -6.10 4.20 0.78
C ALA A 58 -4.61 4.57 0.78
N CYS A 59 -4.23 5.58 -0.02
CA CYS A 59 -2.85 6.04 -0.12
C CYS A 59 -2.61 7.25 0.78
N LYS A 60 -1.68 7.14 1.73
CA LYS A 60 -1.24 8.28 2.55
C LYS A 60 -2.44 8.97 3.23
N GLN A 61 -2.55 10.30 3.08
CA GLN A 61 -3.58 11.13 3.71
C GLN A 61 -5.01 10.80 3.24
N SER A 62 -5.19 10.09 2.14
CA SER A 62 -6.54 9.67 1.75
C SER A 62 -7.17 8.72 2.78
N TYR A 63 -6.35 8.07 3.61
CA TYR A 63 -6.84 7.24 4.70
C TYR A 63 -7.79 8.01 5.63
N ASP A 64 -7.44 9.23 6.05
CA ASP A 64 -8.28 10.03 6.94
C ASP A 64 -9.66 10.34 6.32
N TYR A 65 -9.74 10.34 4.99
CA TYR A 65 -10.97 10.60 4.26
C TYR A 65 -11.89 9.38 4.13
N VAL A 66 -11.31 8.17 4.06
CA VAL A 66 -12.05 6.91 3.81
C VAL A 66 -11.79 5.83 4.87
N LYS A 67 -11.31 6.20 6.05
CA LYS A 67 -10.85 5.27 7.10
C LYS A 67 -11.89 4.25 7.56
N GLU A 68 -13.19 4.56 7.43
CA GLU A 68 -14.29 3.68 7.82
C GLU A 68 -14.45 2.48 6.87
N VAL A 69 -13.89 2.58 5.67
CA VAL A 69 -14.03 1.56 4.62
C VAL A 69 -12.69 1.06 4.09
N ALA A 70 -11.57 1.62 4.56
CA ALA A 70 -10.24 1.25 4.12
C ALA A 70 -9.86 -0.17 4.56
N SER A 71 -9.60 -1.05 3.60
CA SER A 71 -9.04 -2.39 3.82
C SER A 71 -7.52 -2.36 4.00
N PHE A 72 -6.85 -1.48 3.24
CA PHE A 72 -5.42 -1.26 3.29
C PHE A 72 -5.09 0.22 3.40
N HIS A 73 -4.04 0.54 4.16
CA HIS A 73 -3.42 1.85 4.21
C HIS A 73 -2.00 1.77 3.66
N LEU A 74 -1.75 2.41 2.52
CA LEU A 74 -0.46 2.40 1.85
C LEU A 74 0.36 3.62 2.28
N MET A 75 1.50 3.37 2.90
CA MET A 75 2.37 4.37 3.51
C MET A 75 3.75 4.40 2.89
N SER A 76 4.39 5.55 2.96
CA SER A 76 5.83 5.70 2.73
C SER A 76 6.44 6.60 3.80
N ALA A 77 7.73 6.39 4.11
CA ALA A 77 8.43 7.14 5.15
C ALA A 77 8.44 8.66 4.90
N TYR A 78 8.40 9.09 3.65
CA TYR A 78 8.40 10.52 3.28
C TYR A 78 7.10 11.27 3.59
N SER A 79 6.02 10.55 3.83
CA SER A 79 4.69 11.14 4.04
C SER A 79 4.06 10.70 5.35
N TYR A 80 4.89 10.27 6.29
CA TYR A 80 4.41 9.87 7.59
C TYR A 80 3.80 11.04 8.36
N GLN A 81 2.64 10.77 8.94
CA GLN A 81 2.04 11.51 10.04
C GLN A 81 1.39 10.51 11.00
N PRO A 82 1.15 10.85 12.27
CA PRO A 82 0.41 9.97 13.17
C PRO A 82 -1.01 9.76 12.69
N TYR A 83 -1.36 8.51 12.37
CA TYR A 83 -2.73 8.13 11.98
C TYR A 83 -3.46 7.44 13.12
N VAL A 84 -4.74 7.77 13.28
CA VAL A 84 -5.63 7.04 14.17
C VAL A 84 -6.43 6.05 13.35
N TYR A 85 -6.15 4.77 13.53
CA TYR A 85 -6.82 3.70 12.78
C TYR A 85 -8.23 3.48 13.30
N HIS A 86 -9.20 3.51 12.37
CA HIS A 86 -10.61 3.29 12.65
C HIS A 86 -10.92 1.82 12.92
N SER A 87 -10.20 0.91 12.27
CA SER A 87 -10.35 -0.52 12.41
C SER A 87 -9.01 -1.21 12.62
N GLU A 88 -8.95 -2.16 13.53
CA GLU A 88 -7.81 -3.05 13.71
C GLU A 88 -7.61 -3.98 12.50
N ASP A 89 -8.64 -4.18 11.68
CA ASP A 89 -8.58 -4.99 10.46
C ASP A 89 -7.91 -4.29 9.27
N THR A 90 -7.68 -2.96 9.33
CA THR A 90 -6.96 -2.26 8.29
C THR A 90 -5.49 -2.74 8.23
N VAL A 91 -5.08 -3.29 7.09
CA VAL A 91 -3.70 -3.71 6.85
C VAL A 91 -2.84 -2.49 6.53
N VAL A 92 -1.80 -2.26 7.32
CA VAL A 92 -0.86 -1.15 7.11
C VAL A 92 0.35 -1.64 6.33
N HIS A 93 0.46 -1.16 5.10
CA HIS A 93 1.51 -1.51 4.15
C HIS A 93 2.50 -0.34 4.01
N TRP A 94 3.74 -0.57 4.39
CA TRP A 94 4.83 0.39 4.26
C TRP A 94 5.70 0.11 3.05
N GLN A 95 5.88 1.14 2.24
CA GLN A 95 6.87 1.20 1.18
C GLN A 95 8.17 1.78 1.74
N LEU A 96 9.23 0.99 1.71
CA LEU A 96 10.56 1.35 2.20
C LEU A 96 11.49 1.71 1.07
N THR A 97 12.35 2.71 1.27
CA THR A 97 13.41 3.03 0.32
C THR A 97 14.55 2.03 0.47
N ALA A 98 14.88 1.29 -0.59
CA ALA A 98 15.88 0.22 -0.53
C ALA A 98 17.25 0.66 0.04
N MET A 99 17.65 1.90 -0.19
CA MET A 99 18.93 2.43 0.32
C MET A 99 18.94 2.66 1.84
N ASN A 100 17.78 2.87 2.46
CA ASN A 100 17.66 3.27 3.88
C ASN A 100 16.76 2.34 4.69
N MET A 101 16.49 1.12 4.21
CA MET A 101 15.56 0.20 4.85
C MET A 101 15.74 0.02 6.36
N PRO A 102 16.95 -0.29 6.87
CA PRO A 102 17.13 -0.48 8.32
C PRO A 102 16.79 0.77 9.13
N TYR A 103 17.12 1.95 8.62
CA TYR A 103 16.80 3.22 9.26
C TYR A 103 15.29 3.49 9.26
N GLU A 104 14.64 3.25 8.13
CA GLU A 104 13.19 3.44 7.99
C GLU A 104 12.41 2.48 8.89
N ILE A 105 12.81 1.21 8.95
CA ILE A 105 12.21 0.21 9.84
C ILE A 105 12.35 0.66 11.30
N ASN A 106 13.54 1.06 11.71
CA ASN A 106 13.74 1.57 13.07
C ASN A 106 12.85 2.77 13.40
N ARG A 107 12.70 3.70 12.47
CA ARG A 107 11.79 4.84 12.65
C ARG A 107 10.33 4.41 12.79
N ILE A 108 9.86 3.55 11.92
CA ILE A 108 8.48 3.07 11.93
C ILE A 108 8.17 2.38 13.26
N GLU A 109 9.03 1.47 13.70
CA GLU A 109 8.78 0.63 14.87
C GLU A 109 9.07 1.34 16.19
N ASN A 110 10.18 2.08 16.28
CA ASN A 110 10.67 2.60 17.55
C ASN A 110 10.43 4.09 17.76
N GLU A 111 10.61 4.92 16.73
CA GLU A 111 10.41 6.37 16.85
C GLU A 111 8.93 6.75 16.68
N TRP A 112 8.30 6.27 15.62
CA TRP A 112 6.90 6.60 15.32
C TRP A 112 5.90 5.66 15.95
N LYS A 113 6.34 4.44 16.34
CA LYS A 113 5.48 3.38 16.88
C LYS A 113 4.23 3.17 16.02
N SER A 114 4.42 3.22 14.71
CA SER A 114 3.34 3.06 13.75
C SER A 114 3.06 1.58 13.51
N PRO A 115 1.80 1.19 13.32
CA PRO A 115 1.49 -0.14 12.83
C PRO A 115 2.22 -0.43 11.52
N ALA A 116 2.72 -1.64 11.37
CA ALA A 116 3.37 -2.11 10.16
C ALA A 116 3.07 -3.59 9.96
N ASP A 117 2.10 -3.89 9.12
CA ASP A 117 1.76 -5.28 8.82
C ASP A 117 2.63 -5.83 7.69
N ILE A 118 2.94 -4.99 6.71
CA ILE A 118 3.77 -5.34 5.55
C ILE A 118 4.82 -4.25 5.33
N LEU A 119 6.08 -4.64 5.26
CA LEU A 119 7.23 -3.78 4.99
C LEU A 119 7.88 -4.25 3.68
N VAL A 120 7.66 -3.53 2.59
CA VAL A 120 8.18 -3.92 1.27
C VAL A 120 9.17 -2.88 0.76
N PRO A 121 10.40 -3.28 0.40
CA PRO A 121 11.35 -2.37 -0.21
C PRO A 121 10.87 -1.97 -1.60
N CYS A 122 10.87 -0.68 -1.85
CA CYS A 122 10.62 -0.12 -3.16
C CYS A 122 11.85 0.67 -3.59
N TYR A 123 12.24 0.50 -4.82
CA TYR A 123 13.38 1.22 -5.37
C TYR A 123 12.91 2.58 -5.86
N SER A 124 13.12 3.63 -5.09
CA SER A 124 13.10 4.97 -5.66
C SER A 124 14.36 5.13 -6.49
N THR A 125 14.20 5.10 -7.80
CA THR A 125 15.33 5.26 -8.72
C THR A 125 16.04 6.59 -8.51
N PRO A 126 17.37 6.62 -8.53
CA PRO A 126 18.10 7.85 -8.77
C PRO A 126 17.56 8.52 -10.04
N TRP A 127 17.51 9.82 -10.08
CA TRP A 127 17.07 10.69 -11.18
C TRP A 127 17.42 10.21 -12.60
N VAL A 128 18.53 9.50 -12.75
CA VAL A 128 19.03 8.98 -14.02
C VAL A 128 18.11 7.92 -14.65
N GLN A 129 17.31 7.23 -13.84
CA GLN A 129 16.42 6.17 -14.32
C GLN A 129 14.98 6.64 -14.53
N MET A 130 14.59 7.78 -14.01
CA MET A 130 13.26 8.37 -14.25
C MET A 130 13.01 8.69 -15.74
N ASN A 131 14.06 8.84 -16.54
CA ASN A 131 13.97 9.07 -17.98
C ASN A 131 13.91 7.77 -18.81
N ASN A 132 14.01 6.60 -18.17
CA ASN A 132 13.96 5.32 -18.87
C ASN A 132 12.56 4.71 -18.77
N THR A 133 11.64 5.17 -19.60
CA THR A 133 10.25 4.69 -19.68
C THR A 133 10.16 3.17 -19.89
N THR A 134 11.17 2.55 -20.50
CA THR A 134 11.22 1.10 -20.73
C THR A 134 11.39 0.31 -19.42
N ALA A 135 12.05 0.88 -18.41
CA ALA A 135 12.18 0.23 -17.11
C ALA A 135 10.84 0.22 -16.35
N TYR A 136 10.04 1.27 -16.49
CA TYR A 136 8.72 1.34 -15.85
C TYR A 136 7.72 0.35 -16.44
N SER A 137 7.65 0.23 -17.77
CA SER A 137 6.73 -0.71 -18.43
C SER A 137 7.03 -2.17 -18.04
N ARG A 138 8.31 -2.56 -17.97
CA ARG A 138 8.71 -3.92 -17.58
C ARG A 138 8.31 -4.28 -16.14
N ASN A 139 8.26 -3.31 -15.26
CA ASN A 139 7.90 -3.55 -13.86
C ASN A 139 6.39 -3.74 -13.66
N PHE A 140 5.56 -3.11 -14.48
CA PHE A 140 4.12 -3.38 -14.49
C PHE A 140 3.77 -4.76 -15.04
N GLU A 141 4.62 -5.35 -15.88
CA GLU A 141 4.43 -6.69 -16.42
C GLU A 141 4.86 -7.79 -15.43
N ASN A 142 5.55 -7.45 -14.35
CA ASN A 142 6.18 -8.42 -13.46
C ASN A 142 5.63 -8.37 -12.03
N PHE A 143 4.30 -8.53 -11.91
CA PHE A 143 3.62 -8.56 -10.61
C PHE A 143 4.05 -9.74 -9.73
N GLU A 144 4.55 -10.83 -10.31
CA GLU A 144 5.14 -11.94 -9.55
C GLU A 144 6.35 -11.48 -8.72
N ALA A 145 7.10 -10.50 -9.21
CA ALA A 145 8.22 -9.93 -8.48
C ALA A 145 7.80 -9.33 -7.12
N TYR A 146 6.56 -8.86 -7.00
CA TYR A 146 6.02 -8.35 -5.73
C TYR A 146 5.88 -9.46 -4.69
N SER A 147 5.30 -10.59 -5.07
CA SER A 147 5.13 -11.75 -4.18
C SER A 147 6.43 -12.52 -3.89
N GLU A 148 7.45 -12.33 -4.73
CA GLU A 148 8.78 -12.94 -4.54
C GLU A 148 9.71 -12.07 -3.69
N GLY A 149 9.23 -10.93 -3.18
CA GLY A 149 10.03 -9.99 -2.41
C GLY A 149 11.04 -9.21 -3.23
N LYS A 150 10.90 -9.19 -4.54
CA LYS A 150 11.72 -8.37 -5.42
C LYS A 150 11.30 -6.91 -5.33
N ILE A 151 12.25 -6.02 -5.61
CA ILE A 151 12.04 -4.59 -5.58
C ILE A 151 11.14 -4.16 -6.73
N ILE A 152 10.07 -3.42 -6.40
CA ILE A 152 9.17 -2.83 -7.38
C ILE A 152 9.59 -1.40 -7.63
N TRP A 153 9.62 -1.01 -8.89
CA TRP A 153 10.02 0.29 -9.35
C TRP A 153 8.82 1.12 -9.75
N GLY A 154 8.79 2.40 -9.37
CA GLY A 154 7.74 3.26 -9.85
C GLY A 154 7.87 4.71 -9.36
N PRO A 155 7.09 5.64 -9.93
CA PRO A 155 7.16 7.07 -9.61
C PRO A 155 6.42 7.46 -8.32
N GLY A 156 6.29 6.59 -7.38
CA GLY A 156 5.70 6.86 -6.08
C GLY A 156 4.66 5.84 -5.64
N ILE A 157 4.18 5.98 -4.41
CA ILE A 157 3.39 4.97 -3.69
C ILE A 157 2.19 4.41 -4.48
N MET A 158 1.56 5.22 -5.31
CA MET A 158 0.43 4.76 -6.12
C MET A 158 0.88 3.70 -7.13
N TYR A 159 1.99 3.92 -7.83
CA TYR A 159 2.51 3.01 -8.85
C TYR A 159 3.37 1.89 -8.27
N GLU A 160 4.18 2.20 -7.24
CA GLU A 160 5.12 1.24 -6.67
C GLU A 160 4.43 0.21 -5.78
N SER A 161 3.41 0.60 -5.05
CA SER A 161 2.70 -0.27 -4.13
C SER A 161 1.22 -0.38 -4.45
N GLY A 162 0.56 0.71 -4.78
CA GLY A 162 -0.89 0.75 -4.95
C GLY A 162 -1.37 -0.15 -6.09
N PHE A 163 -0.88 0.06 -7.29
CA PHE A 163 -1.25 -0.76 -8.44
C PHE A 163 -0.71 -2.19 -8.32
N ALA A 164 0.56 -2.35 -7.85
CA ALA A 164 1.13 -3.67 -7.69
C ALA A 164 0.31 -4.52 -6.71
N LEU A 165 -0.06 -3.96 -5.55
CA LEU A 165 -0.91 -4.65 -4.59
C LEU A 165 -2.31 -4.93 -5.14
N ALA A 166 -2.93 -3.94 -5.81
CA ALA A 166 -4.27 -4.11 -6.40
C ALA A 166 -4.31 -5.22 -7.46
N MET A 167 -3.26 -5.34 -8.26
CA MET A 167 -3.16 -6.42 -9.27
C MET A 167 -2.80 -7.78 -8.66
N HIS A 168 -2.17 -7.78 -7.49
CA HIS A 168 -1.77 -8.99 -6.80
C HIS A 168 -2.93 -9.62 -6.00
N LEU A 169 -3.82 -8.78 -5.45
CA LEU A 169 -5.00 -9.20 -4.71
C LEU A 169 -6.03 -9.90 -5.58
#